data_4bd8cd2bac33a1baf62e5833cfbf77c7
#
_entry.id   4bd8cd2bac33a1baf62e5833cfbf77c7
#
_cell.length_a   1.000
_cell.length_b   1.000
_cell.length_c   1.000
_cell.angle_alpha   90.00
_cell.angle_beta   90.00
_cell.angle_gamma   90.00
#
_symmetry.space_group_name_H-M   'P 1'
#
loop_
_entity.id
_entity.type
_entity.pdbx_description
1 polymer ?
#
loop_
_entity_poly.entity_id
_entity_poly.type
_entity_poly.pdbx_seq_one_letter_code
_entity_poly.pdbx_strand_id
1 'polypeptide(L)'
;MAPTELPVREMKLSDGIVTLSPLRLDDVEAHLSGEDELLVRYLNGGPGTREDVEAYVRHCREQWEAAGPLRAFGIRVGVDEVLAGTIDLRFEGERLSPGQVNVAYGLYPSWRGRGLATRAVVLVCGYAASEGGLEAVIQVEPENRGSAAVARRAGFAPGRQRLSTDGARLDRYVRNLRSALSE
;
A
#
# COMPACT_ATOMS: atom_id res chain seq x y z
N MET A 1 -24.79 9.97 -14.57
CA MET A 1 -24.99 9.10 -13.39
C MET A 1 -23.70 9.12 -12.60
N ALA A 2 -23.73 9.60 -11.37
CA ALA A 2 -22.57 9.47 -10.47
C ALA A 2 -22.33 7.98 -10.21
N PRO A 3 -21.06 7.51 -10.18
CA PRO A 3 -20.78 6.15 -9.76
C PRO A 3 -21.34 5.96 -8.34
N THR A 4 -22.09 4.91 -8.13
CA THR A 4 -22.58 4.53 -6.80
C THR A 4 -21.34 4.15 -5.98
N GLU A 5 -20.88 5.05 -5.13
CA GLU A 5 -19.79 4.73 -4.19
C GLU A 5 -20.27 3.58 -3.29
N LEU A 6 -19.57 2.47 -3.37
CA LEU A 6 -19.79 1.36 -2.44
C LEU A 6 -19.47 1.84 -1.02
N PRO A 7 -20.27 1.47 0.00
CA PRO A 7 -19.93 1.80 1.36
C PRO A 7 -18.55 1.23 1.72
N VAL A 8 -17.74 1.99 2.45
CA VAL A 8 -16.34 1.66 2.80
C VAL A 8 -16.19 0.22 3.32
N ARG A 9 -17.18 -0.30 4.02
CA ARG A 9 -17.19 -1.69 4.53
C ARG A 9 -17.28 -2.76 3.45
N GLU A 10 -17.73 -2.42 2.26
CA GLU A 10 -17.92 -3.34 1.13
C GLU A 10 -16.82 -3.22 0.07
N MET A 11 -15.90 -2.24 0.20
CA MET A 11 -14.80 -2.07 -0.73
C MET A 11 -13.86 -3.28 -0.67
N LYS A 12 -13.79 -4.01 -1.78
CA LYS A 12 -12.86 -5.13 -1.97
C LYS A 12 -12.28 -5.11 -3.37
N LEU A 13 -10.96 -5.35 -3.46
CA LEU A 13 -10.24 -5.59 -4.70
C LEU A 13 -9.67 -7.01 -4.60
N SER A 14 -9.86 -7.84 -5.60
CA SER A 14 -9.37 -9.23 -5.55
C SER A 14 -8.92 -9.72 -6.92
N ASP A 15 -7.88 -10.54 -6.93
CA ASP A 15 -7.44 -11.30 -8.10
C ASP A 15 -7.70 -12.83 -7.94
N GLY A 16 -8.47 -13.20 -6.92
CA GLY A 16 -8.78 -14.60 -6.58
C GLY A 16 -7.78 -15.25 -5.61
N ILE A 17 -6.61 -14.65 -5.39
CA ILE A 17 -5.57 -15.12 -4.44
C ILE A 17 -5.40 -14.12 -3.31
N VAL A 18 -5.26 -12.85 -3.66
CA VAL A 18 -5.18 -11.72 -2.72
C VAL A 18 -6.48 -10.94 -2.76
N THR A 19 -6.99 -10.59 -1.60
CA THR A 19 -8.09 -9.64 -1.44
C THR A 19 -7.61 -8.45 -0.62
N LEU A 20 -7.85 -7.26 -1.14
CA LEU A 20 -7.57 -6.00 -0.44
C LEU A 20 -8.90 -5.43 0.05
N SER A 21 -8.96 -5.08 1.31
CA SER A 21 -10.08 -4.35 1.91
C SER A 21 -9.57 -3.36 2.95
N PRO A 22 -10.30 -2.26 3.22
CA PRO A 22 -9.86 -1.29 4.23
C PRO A 22 -9.49 -1.94 5.56
N LEU A 23 -8.51 -1.36 6.25
CA LEU A 23 -8.09 -1.82 7.58
C LEU A 23 -9.26 -1.73 8.58
N ARG A 24 -9.31 -2.70 9.48
CA ARG A 24 -10.33 -2.83 10.53
C ARG A 24 -9.68 -2.85 11.91
N LEU A 25 -10.43 -2.48 12.94
CA LEU A 25 -9.93 -2.58 14.32
C LEU A 25 -9.60 -4.03 14.71
N ASP A 26 -10.28 -5.00 14.13
CA ASP A 26 -9.99 -6.43 14.32
C ASP A 26 -8.61 -6.85 13.76
N ASP A 27 -7.99 -6.03 12.91
CA ASP A 27 -6.67 -6.28 12.36
C ASP A 27 -5.51 -5.95 13.31
N VAL A 28 -5.79 -5.20 14.38
CA VAL A 28 -4.76 -4.69 15.30
C VAL A 28 -3.91 -5.80 15.89
N GLU A 29 -4.55 -6.88 16.37
CA GLU A 29 -3.82 -8.01 16.98
C GLU A 29 -2.92 -8.73 15.98
N ALA A 30 -3.45 -8.99 14.78
CA ALA A 30 -2.69 -9.64 13.72
C ALA A 30 -1.51 -8.76 13.26
N HIS A 31 -1.70 -7.45 13.18
CA HIS A 31 -0.64 -6.51 12.83
C HIS A 31 0.47 -6.49 13.88
N LEU A 32 0.14 -6.37 15.16
CA LEU A 32 1.11 -6.39 16.26
C LEU A 32 1.89 -7.71 16.30
N SER A 33 1.20 -8.84 16.13
CA SER A 33 1.83 -10.16 16.11
C SER A 33 2.70 -10.40 14.87
N GLY A 34 2.41 -9.74 13.77
CA GLY A 34 3.13 -9.87 12.50
C GLY A 34 4.30 -8.89 12.35
N GLU A 35 4.38 -7.85 13.18
CA GLU A 35 5.44 -6.85 13.10
C GLU A 35 6.82 -7.47 13.41
N ASP A 36 7.80 -7.22 12.54
CA ASP A 36 9.19 -7.62 12.72
C ASP A 36 10.14 -6.45 12.46
N GLU A 37 11.45 -6.68 12.65
CA GLU A 37 12.49 -5.64 12.47
C GLU A 37 12.48 -5.01 11.07
N LEU A 38 12.13 -5.75 10.03
CA LEU A 38 12.08 -5.21 8.66
C LEU A 38 10.90 -4.26 8.47
N LEU A 39 9.73 -4.59 9.02
CA LEU A 39 8.56 -3.70 8.98
C LEU A 39 8.80 -2.45 9.81
N VAL A 40 9.37 -2.59 11.00
CA VAL A 40 9.76 -1.45 11.86
C VAL A 40 10.73 -0.54 11.11
N ARG A 41 11.75 -1.10 10.49
CA ARG A 41 12.78 -0.33 9.80
C ARG A 41 12.26 0.38 8.56
N TYR A 42 11.55 -0.33 7.68
CA TYR A 42 11.25 0.17 6.33
C TYR A 42 9.83 0.72 6.14
N LEU A 43 8.90 0.40 7.02
CA LEU A 43 7.50 0.79 6.85
C LEU A 43 6.95 1.59 8.04
N ASN A 44 7.11 1.08 9.25
CA ASN A 44 6.40 1.60 10.41
C ASN A 44 7.12 2.78 11.10
N GLY A 45 8.43 2.95 10.87
CA GLY A 45 9.24 4.00 11.49
C GLY A 45 9.56 3.79 12.98
N GLY A 46 9.12 2.67 13.56
CA GLY A 46 9.34 2.28 14.95
C GLY A 46 8.40 1.16 15.38
N PRO A 47 8.70 0.42 16.48
CA PRO A 47 7.79 -0.57 17.02
C PRO A 47 6.51 0.09 17.51
N GLY A 48 5.35 -0.43 17.10
CA GLY A 48 4.04 0.08 17.49
C GLY A 48 3.56 -0.52 18.80
N THR A 49 2.96 0.31 19.64
CA THR A 49 2.09 -0.17 20.73
C THR A 49 0.70 -0.51 20.19
N ARG A 50 -0.10 -1.23 20.98
CA ARG A 50 -1.51 -1.45 20.62
C ARG A 50 -2.25 -0.13 20.38
N GLU A 51 -2.03 0.86 21.23
CA GLU A 51 -2.66 2.17 21.13
C GLU A 51 -2.27 2.91 19.85
N ASP A 52 -0.99 2.84 19.46
CA ASP A 52 -0.51 3.45 18.21
C ASP A 52 -1.15 2.81 16.99
N VAL A 53 -1.24 1.47 16.97
CA VAL A 53 -1.83 0.73 15.85
C VAL A 53 -3.34 0.98 15.77
N GLU A 54 -4.04 0.98 16.89
CA GLU A 54 -5.47 1.33 16.93
C GLU A 54 -5.73 2.77 16.44
N ALA A 55 -4.92 3.73 16.87
CA ALA A 55 -5.01 5.11 16.43
C ALA A 55 -4.76 5.23 14.92
N TYR A 56 -3.77 4.52 14.39
CA TYR A 56 -3.51 4.47 12.95
C TYR A 56 -4.67 3.86 12.16
N VAL A 57 -5.24 2.74 12.63
CA VAL A 57 -6.40 2.12 11.95
C VAL A 57 -7.61 3.06 11.97
N ARG A 58 -7.88 3.75 13.09
CA ARG A 58 -8.97 4.75 13.15
C ARG A 58 -8.74 5.89 12.17
N HIS A 59 -7.51 6.43 12.12
CA HIS A 59 -7.14 7.46 11.16
C HIS A 59 -7.35 7.00 9.71
N CYS A 60 -6.92 5.77 9.36
CA CYS A 60 -7.14 5.23 8.03
C CYS A 60 -8.63 5.12 7.67
N ARG A 61 -9.48 4.73 8.63
CA ARG A 61 -10.92 4.65 8.44
C ARG A 61 -11.56 6.03 8.22
N GLU A 62 -11.16 7.03 9.02
CA GLU A 62 -11.59 8.42 8.82
C GLU A 62 -11.22 8.94 7.44
N GLN A 63 -10.02 8.60 6.95
CA GLN A 63 -9.58 8.95 5.60
C GLN A 63 -10.47 8.31 4.52
N TRP A 64 -10.85 7.04 4.71
CA TRP A 64 -11.80 6.38 3.82
C TRP A 64 -13.17 7.05 3.81
N GLU A 65 -13.72 7.36 4.98
CA GLU A 65 -15.04 7.98 5.14
C GLU A 65 -15.09 9.41 4.59
N ALA A 66 -14.00 10.15 4.74
CA ALA A 66 -13.88 11.54 4.26
C ALA A 66 -13.42 11.65 2.79
N ALA A 67 -13.22 10.55 2.08
CA ALA A 67 -12.56 10.52 0.77
C ALA A 67 -11.21 11.28 0.76
N GLY A 68 -10.48 11.20 1.88
CA GLY A 68 -9.18 11.84 2.07
C GLY A 68 -8.06 11.24 1.20
N PRO A 69 -6.84 11.77 1.24
CA PRO A 69 -5.76 11.34 0.34
C PRO A 69 -5.12 9.99 0.69
N LEU A 70 -5.40 9.42 1.85
CA LEU A 70 -4.87 8.10 2.27
C LEU A 70 -5.93 7.00 2.06
N ARG A 71 -5.50 5.93 1.39
CA ARG A 71 -6.28 4.69 1.23
C ARG A 71 -5.45 3.52 1.71
N ALA A 72 -5.68 3.06 2.93
CA ALA A 72 -4.98 1.93 3.52
C ALA A 72 -5.83 0.66 3.47
N PHE A 73 -5.20 -0.43 3.00
CA PHE A 73 -5.80 -1.74 2.86
C PHE A 73 -5.06 -2.79 3.69
N GLY A 74 -5.78 -3.75 4.20
CA GLY A 74 -5.22 -5.04 4.59
C GLY A 74 -5.03 -5.93 3.37
N ILE A 75 -3.90 -6.61 3.29
CA ILE A 75 -3.63 -7.67 2.29
C ILE A 75 -4.12 -8.97 2.91
N ARG A 76 -5.17 -9.57 2.34
CA ARG A 76 -5.83 -10.75 2.90
C ARG A 76 -5.70 -11.94 1.95
N VAL A 77 -5.57 -13.13 2.52
CA VAL A 77 -5.34 -14.37 1.77
C VAL A 77 -6.29 -15.47 2.25
N GLY A 78 -6.76 -16.28 1.31
CA GLY A 78 -7.63 -17.42 1.57
C GLY A 78 -9.08 -17.06 1.84
N VAL A 79 -9.90 -18.09 2.02
CA VAL A 79 -11.35 -17.95 2.27
C VAL A 79 -11.66 -17.27 3.61
N ASP A 80 -10.77 -17.44 4.60
CA ASP A 80 -10.90 -16.83 5.92
C ASP A 80 -10.37 -15.37 5.95
N GLU A 81 -9.93 -14.86 4.81
CA GLU A 81 -9.38 -13.50 4.67
C GLU A 81 -8.30 -13.16 5.72
N VAL A 82 -7.35 -14.09 5.95
CA VAL A 82 -6.26 -13.92 6.92
C VAL A 82 -5.39 -12.74 6.52
N LEU A 83 -5.13 -11.83 7.46
CA LEU A 83 -4.30 -10.66 7.22
C LEU A 83 -2.82 -11.08 7.06
N ALA A 84 -2.28 -10.84 5.86
CA ALA A 84 -0.91 -11.18 5.48
C ALA A 84 0.06 -9.98 5.51
N GLY A 85 -0.49 -8.78 5.55
CA GLY A 85 0.26 -7.53 5.54
C GLY A 85 -0.64 -6.35 5.25
N THR A 86 -0.03 -5.21 4.94
CA THR A 86 -0.74 -3.96 4.62
C THR A 86 -0.19 -3.31 3.36
N ILE A 87 -1.02 -2.53 2.70
CA ILE A 87 -0.65 -1.70 1.56
C ILE A 87 -1.45 -0.40 1.61
N ASP A 88 -0.80 0.72 1.40
CA ASP A 88 -1.48 2.00 1.32
C ASP A 88 -1.16 2.78 0.04
N LEU A 89 -2.10 3.64 -0.32
CA LEU A 89 -1.99 4.64 -1.37
C LEU A 89 -2.08 6.03 -0.75
N ARG A 90 -1.19 6.92 -1.18
CA ARG A 90 -1.23 8.35 -0.83
C ARG A 90 -1.30 9.18 -2.10
N PHE A 91 -2.42 9.86 -2.26
CA PHE A 91 -2.70 10.72 -3.42
C PHE A 91 -2.10 12.12 -3.29
N GLU A 92 -1.66 12.50 -2.09
CA GLU A 92 -1.01 13.76 -1.77
C GLU A 92 0.21 13.55 -0.88
N GLY A 93 1.20 14.43 -1.02
CA GLY A 93 2.42 14.40 -0.20
C GLY A 93 3.45 15.39 -0.76
N GLU A 94 4.33 15.90 0.10
CA GLU A 94 5.35 16.91 -0.24
C GLU A 94 6.27 16.52 -1.41
N ARG A 95 6.36 15.21 -1.70
CA ARG A 95 7.26 14.66 -2.73
C ARG A 95 6.51 14.09 -3.93
N LEU A 96 5.22 14.33 -4.01
CA LEU A 96 4.39 13.90 -5.11
C LEU A 96 4.07 15.10 -6.01
N SER A 97 4.25 14.90 -7.31
CA SER A 97 3.74 15.81 -8.32
C SER A 97 2.25 15.55 -8.54
N PRO A 98 1.49 16.52 -9.07
CA PRO A 98 0.07 16.32 -9.38
C PRO A 98 -0.16 15.05 -10.22
N GLY A 99 -1.11 14.24 -9.81
CA GLY A 99 -1.44 12.96 -10.46
C GLY A 99 -0.56 11.78 -10.07
N GLN A 100 0.48 11.99 -9.27
CA GLN A 100 1.27 10.90 -8.71
C GLN A 100 0.61 10.33 -7.44
N VAL A 101 0.69 9.01 -7.29
CA VAL A 101 0.19 8.27 -6.13
C VAL A 101 1.32 7.44 -5.56
N ASN A 102 1.66 7.65 -4.29
CA ASN A 102 2.66 6.84 -3.61
C ASN A 102 2.06 5.52 -3.14
N VAL A 103 2.78 4.43 -3.34
CA VAL A 103 2.41 3.08 -2.89
C VAL A 103 3.42 2.60 -1.86
N ALA A 104 2.96 2.26 -0.65
CA ALA A 104 3.77 1.67 0.40
C ALA A 104 3.15 0.35 0.87
N TYR A 105 3.96 -0.66 1.11
CA TYR A 105 3.48 -2.01 1.44
C TYR A 105 4.47 -2.77 2.30
N GLY A 106 3.95 -3.75 3.04
CA GLY A 106 4.74 -4.71 3.80
C GLY A 106 3.96 -5.98 4.07
N LEU A 107 4.65 -7.11 4.06
CA LEU A 107 4.11 -8.42 4.42
C LEU A 107 4.70 -8.88 5.75
N TYR A 108 3.89 -9.57 6.53
CA TYR A 108 4.35 -10.27 7.72
C TYR A 108 5.28 -11.44 7.34
N PRO A 109 6.25 -11.81 8.20
CA PRO A 109 7.33 -12.75 7.82
C PRO A 109 6.87 -14.05 7.17
N SER A 110 5.86 -14.71 7.72
CA SER A 110 5.34 -15.99 7.22
C SER A 110 4.67 -15.92 5.84
N TRP A 111 4.38 -14.72 5.35
CA TRP A 111 3.70 -14.50 4.07
C TRP A 111 4.63 -14.03 2.94
N ARG A 112 5.90 -13.78 3.24
CA ARG A 112 6.91 -13.33 2.26
C ARG A 112 7.30 -14.44 1.30
N GLY A 113 7.83 -14.06 0.14
CA GLY A 113 8.36 -15.00 -0.86
C GLY A 113 7.31 -15.77 -1.67
N ARG A 114 6.03 -15.35 -1.60
CA ARG A 114 4.90 -16.00 -2.30
C ARG A 114 4.28 -15.15 -3.40
N GLY A 115 4.87 -14.01 -3.73
CA GLY A 115 4.36 -13.09 -4.75
C GLY A 115 3.15 -12.24 -4.32
N LEU A 116 2.73 -12.30 -3.06
CA LEU A 116 1.51 -11.62 -2.57
C LEU A 116 1.63 -10.10 -2.64
N ALA A 117 2.79 -9.52 -2.31
CA ALA A 117 3.01 -8.08 -2.40
C ALA A 117 2.93 -7.59 -3.85
N THR A 118 3.48 -8.32 -4.82
CA THR A 118 3.37 -7.98 -6.24
C THR A 118 1.91 -7.93 -6.69
N ARG A 119 1.11 -8.92 -6.30
CA ARG A 119 -0.34 -8.94 -6.60
C ARG A 119 -1.07 -7.77 -5.97
N ALA A 120 -0.79 -7.48 -4.70
CA ALA A 120 -1.39 -6.35 -4.00
C ALA A 120 -1.06 -5.01 -4.69
N VAL A 121 0.20 -4.81 -5.09
CA VAL A 121 0.63 -3.61 -5.83
C VAL A 121 -0.09 -3.47 -7.16
N VAL A 122 -0.25 -4.56 -7.92
CA VAL A 122 -1.00 -4.52 -9.19
C VAL A 122 -2.47 -4.15 -8.96
N LEU A 123 -3.12 -4.71 -7.94
CA LEU A 123 -4.51 -4.39 -7.60
C LEU A 123 -4.68 -2.91 -7.22
N VAL A 124 -3.82 -2.36 -6.35
CA VAL A 124 -3.96 -0.95 -5.96
C VAL A 124 -3.60 0.01 -7.11
N CYS A 125 -2.76 -0.38 -8.06
CA CYS A 125 -2.52 0.42 -9.26
C CYS A 125 -3.79 0.55 -10.12
N GLY A 126 -4.56 -0.52 -10.27
CA GLY A 126 -5.87 -0.46 -10.93
C GLY A 126 -6.85 0.45 -10.21
N TYR A 127 -6.93 0.34 -8.89
CA TYR A 127 -7.75 1.23 -8.07
C TYR A 127 -7.28 2.69 -8.18
N ALA A 128 -5.98 2.96 -8.05
CA ALA A 128 -5.44 4.31 -8.17
C ALA A 128 -5.75 4.95 -9.52
N ALA A 129 -5.71 4.18 -10.61
CA ALA A 129 -6.11 4.64 -11.94
C ALA A 129 -7.60 5.02 -11.99
N SER A 130 -8.49 4.21 -11.39
CA SER A 130 -9.93 4.50 -11.33
C SER A 130 -10.26 5.75 -10.51
N GLU A 131 -9.40 6.09 -9.53
CA GLU A 131 -9.50 7.31 -8.72
C GLU A 131 -8.81 8.54 -9.37
N GLY A 132 -8.36 8.42 -10.62
CA GLY A 132 -7.75 9.52 -11.37
C GLY A 132 -6.23 9.66 -11.20
N GLY A 133 -5.56 8.70 -10.57
CA GLY A 133 -4.11 8.63 -10.52
C GLY A 133 -3.51 8.44 -11.92
N LEU A 134 -2.45 9.17 -12.22
CA LEU A 134 -1.79 9.14 -13.53
C LEU A 134 -0.50 8.32 -13.53
N GLU A 135 0.19 8.30 -12.40
CA GLU A 135 1.45 7.59 -12.21
C GLU A 135 1.56 7.09 -10.77
N ALA A 136 1.84 5.81 -10.60
CA ALA A 136 2.17 5.24 -9.30
C ALA A 136 3.67 5.33 -9.03
N VAL A 137 4.02 5.61 -7.78
CA VAL A 137 5.38 5.78 -7.31
C VAL A 137 5.63 4.88 -6.11
N ILE A 138 6.74 4.14 -6.13
CA ILE A 138 7.26 3.40 -4.98
C ILE A 138 8.63 3.98 -4.63
N GLN A 139 8.84 4.34 -3.37
CA GLN A 139 10.10 4.84 -2.86
C GLN A 139 10.72 3.80 -1.94
N VAL A 140 11.98 3.47 -2.15
CA VAL A 140 12.65 2.34 -1.52
C VAL A 140 14.03 2.76 -1.04
N GLU A 141 14.39 2.45 0.20
CA GLU A 141 15.79 2.51 0.61
C GLU A 141 16.62 1.53 -0.23
N PRO A 142 17.85 1.91 -0.70
CA PRO A 142 18.66 1.08 -1.58
C PRO A 142 18.93 -0.33 -1.05
N GLU A 143 19.00 -0.48 0.27
CA GLU A 143 19.22 -1.76 0.95
C GLU A 143 18.00 -2.69 0.93
N ASN A 144 16.79 -2.14 0.73
CA ASN A 144 15.55 -2.90 0.69
C ASN A 144 15.33 -3.57 -0.68
N ARG A 145 16.17 -4.58 -0.97
CA ARG A 145 16.15 -5.30 -2.25
C ARG A 145 14.82 -6.04 -2.50
N GLY A 146 14.16 -6.47 -1.43
CA GLY A 146 12.87 -7.15 -1.52
C GLY A 146 11.79 -6.23 -2.09
N SER A 147 11.68 -5.01 -1.58
CA SER A 147 10.73 -4.02 -2.08
C SER A 147 11.04 -3.59 -3.52
N ALA A 148 12.32 -3.40 -3.85
CA ALA A 148 12.76 -3.12 -5.22
C ALA A 148 12.37 -4.23 -6.22
N ALA A 149 12.52 -5.49 -5.82
CA ALA A 149 12.12 -6.64 -6.63
C ALA A 149 10.61 -6.68 -6.86
N VAL A 150 9.81 -6.40 -5.83
CA VAL A 150 8.34 -6.29 -5.96
C VAL A 150 7.95 -5.19 -6.93
N ALA A 151 8.55 -4.00 -6.82
CA ALA A 151 8.28 -2.88 -7.72
C ALA A 151 8.52 -3.27 -9.19
N ARG A 152 9.66 -3.89 -9.49
CA ARG A 152 9.98 -4.33 -10.86
C ARG A 152 8.99 -5.40 -11.37
N ARG A 153 8.65 -6.39 -10.54
CA ARG A 153 7.68 -7.45 -10.91
C ARG A 153 6.28 -6.90 -11.12
N ALA A 154 5.92 -5.83 -10.43
CA ALA A 154 4.66 -5.13 -10.61
C ALA A 154 4.65 -4.15 -11.79
N GLY A 155 5.70 -4.14 -12.63
CA GLY A 155 5.75 -3.34 -13.85
C GLY A 155 6.24 -1.91 -13.66
N PHE A 156 6.89 -1.61 -12.53
CA PHE A 156 7.53 -0.32 -12.30
C PHE A 156 8.93 -0.27 -12.91
N ALA A 157 9.28 0.87 -13.47
CA ALA A 157 10.62 1.17 -13.98
C ALA A 157 11.39 2.08 -13.01
N PRO A 158 12.73 2.00 -12.97
CA PRO A 158 13.53 2.94 -12.20
C PRO A 158 13.26 4.39 -12.63
N GLY A 159 13.01 5.25 -11.65
CA GLY A 159 12.81 6.67 -11.82
C GLY A 159 13.97 7.49 -11.23
N ARG A 160 13.80 8.81 -11.18
CA ARG A 160 14.79 9.71 -10.60
C ARG A 160 14.90 9.46 -9.11
N GLN A 161 16.13 9.26 -8.63
CA GLN A 161 16.42 9.17 -7.20
C GLN A 161 16.08 10.47 -6.49
N ARG A 162 15.67 10.36 -5.24
CA ARG A 162 15.43 11.51 -4.37
C ARG A 162 16.08 11.27 -3.01
N LEU A 163 16.33 12.36 -2.29
CA LEU A 163 16.70 12.30 -0.89
C LEU A 163 15.45 12.30 -0.02
N SER A 164 15.48 11.55 1.08
CA SER A 164 14.47 11.63 2.14
C SER A 164 14.57 12.95 2.89
N THR A 165 13.64 13.25 3.80
CA THR A 165 13.64 14.47 4.60
C THR A 165 14.88 14.61 5.50
N ASP A 166 15.43 13.48 5.93
CA ASP A 166 16.67 13.37 6.70
C ASP A 166 17.94 13.30 5.84
N GLY A 167 17.81 13.43 4.50
CA GLY A 167 18.92 13.42 3.55
C GLY A 167 19.34 12.01 3.09
N ALA A 168 18.68 10.94 3.54
CA ALA A 168 18.97 9.60 3.07
C ALA A 168 18.53 9.40 1.61
N ARG A 169 19.28 8.60 0.87
CA ARG A 169 18.98 8.30 -0.53
C ARG A 169 17.79 7.35 -0.63
N LEU A 170 16.84 7.67 -1.51
CA LEU A 170 15.72 6.80 -1.87
C LEU A 170 15.78 6.49 -3.37
N ASP A 171 15.78 5.22 -3.70
CA ASP A 171 15.50 4.75 -5.04
C ASP A 171 14.02 4.90 -5.32
N ARG A 172 13.68 5.33 -6.53
CA ARG A 172 12.31 5.59 -6.93
C ARG A 172 11.95 4.71 -8.12
N TYR A 173 10.80 4.10 -8.05
CA TYR A 173 10.21 3.31 -9.12
C TYR A 173 8.89 3.92 -9.52
N VAL A 174 8.60 3.97 -10.82
CA VAL A 174 7.40 4.60 -11.35
C VAL A 174 6.68 3.70 -12.34
N ARG A 175 5.35 3.78 -12.36
CA ARG A 175 4.49 3.07 -13.30
C ARG A 175 3.41 4.01 -13.81
N ASN A 176 3.30 4.15 -15.15
CA ASN A 176 2.21 4.89 -15.76
C ASN A 176 0.90 4.13 -15.57
N LEU A 177 -0.13 4.82 -15.07
CA LEU A 177 -1.45 4.24 -14.79
C LEU A 177 -2.45 4.43 -15.94
N ARG A 178 -2.16 5.28 -16.91
CA ARG A 178 -3.06 5.56 -18.04
C ARG A 178 -3.26 4.34 -18.96
N SER A 179 -2.26 3.46 -19.02
CA SER A 179 -2.33 2.24 -19.82
C SER A 179 -3.25 1.18 -19.24
N ALA A 180 -3.54 1.23 -17.94
CA ALA A 180 -4.39 0.25 -17.25
C ALA A 180 -5.90 0.44 -17.49
N LEU A 181 -6.30 1.56 -18.11
CA LEU A 181 -7.70 1.85 -18.44
C LEU A 181 -8.08 1.40 -19.86
N SER A 182 -7.13 0.82 -20.61
CA SER A 182 -7.30 0.45 -22.02
C SER A 182 -7.37 -1.06 -22.27
N GLU A 183 -7.33 -1.85 -21.21
CA GLU A 183 -7.54 -3.31 -21.22
C GLU A 183 -8.85 -3.66 -20.47
#